data_df843889edac916f918b5d58a6042719
#
_entry.id   df843889edac916f918b5d58a6042719
#
_cell.length_a   1.000
_cell.length_b   1.000
_cell.length_c   1.000
_cell.angle_alpha   90.00
_cell.angle_beta   90.00
_cell.angle_gamma   90.00
#
_symmetry.space_group_name_H-M   'P 1'
#
loop_
_entity.id
_entity.type
_entity.pdbx_description
1 polymer ?
#
loop_
_entity_poly.entity_id
_entity_poly.type
_entity_poly.pdbx_seq_one_letter_code
_entity_poly.pdbx_strand_id
1 'polypeptide(L)'
;MVHTPPPILEVYYSPTCAPCRLELPILSELVAKDGTRVRIVILDQEGQARHDIREVSPVLERQAVRSPDPKPRAALLAAGDADGILPFARAISPAGPPCATWRGGLTLQRARMLVGACRHLISPPKR
;
A
#
# COMPACT_ATOMS: atom_id res chain seq x y z
N MET A 1 19.41 2.61 21.98
CA MET A 1 19.08 1.82 20.79
C MET A 1 18.09 2.58 19.94
N VAL A 2 18.44 2.86 18.71
CA VAL A 2 17.55 3.59 17.81
C VAL A 2 16.63 2.58 17.13
N HIS A 3 15.33 2.73 17.36
CA HIS A 3 14.34 1.91 16.68
C HIS A 3 13.99 2.55 15.35
N THR A 4 14.30 1.85 14.26
CA THR A 4 13.82 2.28 12.95
C THR A 4 12.35 1.90 12.82
N PRO A 5 11.45 2.86 12.53
CA PRO A 5 10.05 2.53 12.32
C PRO A 5 9.90 1.54 11.17
N PRO A 6 8.95 0.61 11.26
CA PRO A 6 8.73 -0.35 10.18
C PRO A 6 8.28 0.35 8.90
N PRO A 7 8.62 -0.21 7.73
CA PRO A 7 8.13 0.31 6.47
C PRO A 7 6.61 0.18 6.36
N ILE A 8 6.04 1.01 5.51
CA ILE A 8 4.60 1.01 5.24
C ILE A 8 4.39 0.52 3.80
N LEU A 9 3.50 -0.44 3.63
CA LEU A 9 3.02 -0.84 2.31
C LEU A 9 1.80 0.02 1.99
N GLU A 10 1.95 0.91 1.02
CA GLU A 10 0.91 1.84 0.62
C GLU A 10 0.27 1.31 -0.66
N VAL A 11 -1.03 1.03 -0.61
CA VAL A 11 -1.77 0.41 -1.70
C VAL A 11 -2.87 1.36 -2.14
N TYR A 12 -2.92 1.65 -3.42
CA TYR A 12 -3.89 2.57 -3.99
C TYR A 12 -5.15 1.82 -4.39
N TYR A 13 -6.31 2.42 -4.13
CA TYR A 13 -7.58 1.72 -4.22
C TYR A 13 -8.68 2.58 -4.84
N SER A 14 -9.48 1.94 -5.69
CA SER A 14 -10.76 2.48 -6.16
C SER A 14 -11.77 1.34 -6.22
N PRO A 15 -13.05 1.58 -5.83
CA PRO A 15 -14.08 0.54 -5.94
C PRO A 15 -14.31 0.02 -7.36
N THR A 16 -13.96 0.83 -8.38
CA THR A 16 -14.11 0.41 -9.78
C THR A 16 -12.96 -0.43 -10.28
N CYS A 17 -11.92 -0.60 -9.48
CA CYS A 17 -10.75 -1.40 -9.84
C CYS A 17 -10.94 -2.83 -9.32
N ALA A 18 -11.33 -3.76 -10.20
CA ALA A 18 -11.56 -5.15 -9.80
C ALA A 18 -10.30 -5.82 -9.21
N PRO A 19 -9.11 -5.68 -9.82
CA PRO A 19 -7.90 -6.21 -9.20
C PRO A 19 -7.62 -5.64 -7.81
N CYS A 20 -7.93 -4.36 -7.59
CA CYS A 20 -7.74 -3.73 -6.27
C CYS A 20 -8.60 -4.42 -5.21
N ARG A 21 -9.86 -4.75 -5.55
CA ARG A 21 -10.74 -5.44 -4.61
C ARG A 21 -10.24 -6.84 -4.29
N LEU A 22 -9.66 -7.53 -5.27
CA LEU A 22 -9.11 -8.87 -5.08
C LEU A 22 -7.88 -8.87 -4.18
N GLU A 23 -7.21 -7.73 -4.04
CA GLU A 23 -6.05 -7.59 -3.18
C GLU A 23 -6.40 -7.44 -1.70
N LEU A 24 -7.61 -7.02 -1.38
CA LEU A 24 -7.99 -6.76 0.02
C LEU A 24 -7.79 -7.97 0.94
N PRO A 25 -8.19 -9.19 0.58
CA PRO A 25 -7.91 -10.35 1.43
C PRO A 25 -6.43 -10.62 1.61
N ILE A 26 -5.62 -10.35 0.59
CA ILE A 26 -4.16 -10.51 0.65
C ILE A 26 -3.57 -9.53 1.66
N LEU A 27 -4.02 -8.28 1.63
CA LEU A 27 -3.57 -7.26 2.57
C LEU A 27 -3.97 -7.60 4.01
N SER A 28 -5.18 -8.12 4.19
CA SER A 28 -5.65 -8.56 5.50
C SER A 28 -4.77 -9.68 6.05
N GLU A 29 -4.41 -10.64 5.21
CA GLU A 29 -3.54 -11.74 5.59
C GLU A 29 -2.13 -11.24 5.94
N LEU A 30 -1.61 -10.31 5.17
CA LEU A 30 -0.30 -9.72 5.40
C LEU A 30 -0.22 -9.02 6.76
N VAL A 31 -1.26 -8.27 7.11
CA VAL A 31 -1.35 -7.62 8.42
C VAL A 31 -1.40 -8.66 9.53
N ALA A 32 -2.24 -9.68 9.37
CA ALA A 32 -2.45 -10.70 10.40
C ALA A 32 -1.22 -11.58 10.61
N LYS A 33 -0.56 -11.99 9.54
CA LYS A 33 0.57 -12.92 9.64
C LYS A 33 1.90 -12.24 9.86
N ASP A 34 2.15 -11.14 9.17
CA ASP A 34 3.46 -10.49 9.17
C ASP A 34 3.50 -9.24 10.05
N GLY A 35 2.35 -8.76 10.53
CA GLY A 35 2.29 -7.51 11.26
C GLY A 35 2.65 -6.30 10.41
N THR A 36 2.58 -6.42 9.09
CA THR A 36 2.94 -5.37 8.17
C THR A 36 2.01 -4.16 8.34
N ARG A 37 2.60 -2.97 8.33
CA ARG A 37 1.82 -1.74 8.32
C ARG A 37 1.35 -1.49 6.89
N VAL A 38 0.04 -1.50 6.70
CA VAL A 38 -0.59 -1.26 5.40
C VAL A 38 -1.38 0.03 5.47
N ARG A 39 -1.21 0.88 4.46
CA ARG A 39 -2.03 2.07 4.28
C ARG A 39 -2.75 1.95 2.94
N ILE A 40 -4.08 1.99 2.96
CA ILE A 40 -4.85 1.99 1.73
C ILE A 40 -5.19 3.44 1.41
N VAL A 41 -4.74 3.91 0.24
CA VAL A 41 -5.02 5.26 -0.23
C VAL A 41 -6.22 5.21 -1.16
N ILE A 42 -7.34 5.76 -0.72
CA ILE A 42 -8.59 5.76 -1.46
C ILE A 42 -8.57 6.92 -2.46
N LEU A 43 -8.68 6.60 -3.74
CA LEU A 43 -8.58 7.59 -4.81
C LEU A 43 -9.92 8.26 -5.13
N ASP A 44 -11.03 7.53 -4.98
CA ASP A 44 -12.36 8.06 -5.28
C ASP A 44 -13.42 7.23 -4.56
N GLN A 45 -14.66 7.69 -4.59
CA GLN A 45 -15.83 7.00 -4.03
C GLN A 45 -15.56 6.50 -2.61
N GLU A 46 -15.14 7.41 -1.75
CA GLU A 46 -14.67 7.07 -0.39
C GLU A 46 -15.66 6.22 0.40
N GLY A 47 -16.94 6.54 0.35
CA GLY A 47 -17.94 5.79 1.10
C GLY A 47 -18.01 4.33 0.68
N GLN A 48 -18.04 4.06 -0.62
CA GLN A 48 -18.06 2.70 -1.14
C GLN A 48 -16.74 2.00 -0.87
N ALA A 49 -15.63 2.70 -1.05
CA ALA A 49 -14.30 2.16 -0.79
C ALA A 49 -14.17 1.70 0.67
N ARG A 50 -14.59 2.52 1.62
CA ARG A 50 -14.53 2.16 3.04
C ARG A 50 -15.43 0.99 3.36
N HIS A 51 -16.60 0.91 2.72
CA HIS A 51 -17.48 -0.24 2.88
C HIS A 51 -16.81 -1.52 2.38
N ASP A 52 -16.23 -1.50 1.19
CA ASP A 52 -15.53 -2.64 0.62
C ASP A 52 -14.41 -3.13 1.52
N ILE A 53 -13.61 -2.18 2.01
CA ILE A 53 -12.46 -2.50 2.86
C ILE A 53 -12.92 -3.09 4.19
N ARG A 54 -13.95 -2.49 4.79
CA ARG A 54 -14.49 -2.94 6.08
C ARG A 54 -15.07 -4.35 6.00
N GLU A 55 -15.73 -4.69 4.88
CA GLU A 55 -16.26 -6.02 4.67
C GLU A 55 -15.18 -7.10 4.71
N VAL A 56 -13.96 -6.75 4.30
CA VAL A 56 -12.84 -7.68 4.35
C VAL A 56 -12.15 -7.62 5.71
N SER A 57 -11.88 -6.42 6.23
CA SER A 57 -11.15 -6.25 7.48
C SER A 57 -11.39 -4.88 8.09
N PRO A 58 -12.00 -4.82 9.29
CA PRO A 58 -12.11 -3.56 10.03
C PRO A 58 -10.74 -2.94 10.35
N VAL A 59 -9.71 -3.78 10.52
CA VAL A 59 -8.35 -3.29 10.79
C VAL A 59 -7.81 -2.51 9.59
N LEU A 60 -7.99 -3.06 8.39
CA LEU A 60 -7.57 -2.36 7.17
C LEU A 60 -8.33 -1.06 6.98
N GLU A 61 -9.63 -1.04 7.29
CA GLU A 61 -10.43 0.18 7.11
C GLU A 61 -9.92 1.30 8.00
N ARG A 62 -9.50 0.99 9.21
CA ARG A 62 -8.93 1.99 10.10
C ARG A 62 -7.61 2.57 9.58
N GLN A 63 -6.94 1.86 8.70
CA GLN A 63 -5.67 2.29 8.09
C GLN A 63 -5.85 2.87 6.69
N ALA A 64 -7.08 3.05 6.28
CA ALA A 64 -7.40 3.66 4.99
C ALA A 64 -7.45 5.18 5.14
N VAL A 65 -6.92 5.88 4.15
CA VAL A 65 -6.92 7.34 4.10
C VAL A 65 -7.40 7.77 2.72
N ARG A 66 -8.05 8.92 2.67
CA ARG A 66 -8.43 9.53 1.41
C ARG A 66 -7.20 10.16 0.76
N SER A 67 -7.05 9.99 -0.55
CA SER A 67 -6.00 10.70 -1.30
C SER A 67 -6.17 12.22 -1.13
N PRO A 68 -5.07 12.94 -0.84
CA PRO A 68 -5.15 14.40 -0.77
C PRO A 68 -5.42 15.04 -2.13
N ASP A 69 -5.06 14.37 -3.22
CA ASP A 69 -5.35 14.86 -4.56
C ASP A 69 -6.70 14.29 -5.01
N PRO A 70 -7.67 15.14 -5.41
CA PRO A 70 -8.97 14.65 -5.83
C PRO A 70 -8.97 13.98 -7.19
N LYS A 71 -7.87 14.09 -7.94
CA LYS A 71 -7.75 13.48 -9.27
C LYS A 71 -6.98 12.16 -9.16
N PRO A 72 -7.62 11.01 -9.39
CA PRO A 72 -6.96 9.72 -9.21
C PRO A 72 -5.68 9.55 -10.01
N ARG A 73 -5.69 9.94 -11.28
CA ARG A 73 -4.49 9.80 -12.12
C ARG A 73 -3.34 10.66 -11.61
N ALA A 74 -3.63 11.90 -11.20
CA ALA A 74 -2.61 12.79 -10.66
C ALA A 74 -2.02 12.24 -9.36
N ALA A 75 -2.85 11.67 -8.50
CA ALA A 75 -2.39 11.03 -7.28
C ALA A 75 -1.44 9.87 -7.56
N LEU A 76 -1.78 9.04 -8.55
CA LEU A 76 -0.95 7.89 -8.93
C LEU A 76 0.38 8.34 -9.52
N LEU A 77 0.35 9.32 -10.41
CA LEU A 77 1.59 9.86 -11.01
C LEU A 77 2.50 10.44 -9.93
N ALA A 78 1.94 11.18 -8.98
CA ALA A 78 2.70 11.74 -7.87
C ALA A 78 3.29 10.66 -6.97
N ALA A 79 2.63 9.51 -6.87
CA ALA A 79 3.10 8.39 -6.06
C ALA A 79 4.19 7.56 -6.73
N GLY A 80 4.48 7.82 -8.00
CA GLY A 80 5.51 7.09 -8.73
C GLY A 80 4.98 6.09 -9.74
N ASP A 81 3.67 6.05 -9.96
CA ASP A 81 3.06 5.22 -11.01
C ASP A 81 3.17 5.96 -12.34
N ALA A 82 4.13 5.57 -13.16
CA ALA A 82 4.44 6.27 -14.40
C ALA A 82 3.26 6.32 -15.38
N ASP A 83 2.37 5.35 -15.33
CA ASP A 83 1.21 5.28 -16.23
C ASP A 83 -0.05 5.89 -15.60
N GLY A 84 -0.06 6.08 -14.28
CA GLY A 84 -1.22 6.61 -13.58
C GLY A 84 -2.42 5.68 -13.65
N ILE A 85 -2.20 4.36 -13.59
CA ILE A 85 -3.22 3.32 -13.73
C ILE A 85 -3.15 2.36 -12.55
N LEU A 86 -4.31 1.99 -11.99
CA LEU A 86 -4.42 0.95 -10.97
C LEU A 86 -4.33 -0.45 -11.62
N PRO A 87 -3.88 -1.48 -10.89
CA PRO A 87 -3.46 -1.45 -9.49
C PRO A 87 -2.01 -0.96 -9.32
N PHE A 88 -1.77 -0.29 -8.20
CA PHE A 88 -0.45 0.23 -7.87
C PHE A 88 -0.21 0.16 -6.37
N ALA A 89 1.01 -0.22 -5.99
CA ALA A 89 1.44 -0.26 -4.60
C ALA A 89 2.89 0.19 -4.50
N ARG A 90 3.27 0.67 -3.33
CA ARG A 90 4.67 1.02 -3.05
C ARG A 90 4.98 0.78 -1.59
N ALA A 91 6.22 0.40 -1.31
CA ALA A 91 6.72 0.33 0.06
C ALA A 91 7.48 1.62 0.34
N ILE A 92 7.17 2.25 1.45
CA ILE A 92 7.81 3.50 1.84
C ILE A 92 8.42 3.39 3.23
N SER A 93 9.57 4.03 3.41
CA SER A 93 10.13 4.25 4.74
C SER A 93 9.40 5.44 5.36
N PRO A 94 9.01 5.37 6.65
CA PRO A 94 8.34 6.52 7.29
C PRO A 94 9.17 7.80 7.26
N ALA A 95 10.49 7.70 7.15
CA ALA A 95 11.40 8.84 7.21
C ALA A 95 12.07 9.15 5.87
N GLY A 96 11.69 8.49 4.78
CA GLY A 96 12.41 8.66 3.53
C GLY A 96 11.57 8.42 2.29
N PRO A 97 12.21 8.41 1.10
CA PRO A 97 11.53 8.18 -0.15
C PRO A 97 11.04 6.74 -0.28
N PRO A 98 10.17 6.46 -1.27
CA PRO A 98 9.74 5.09 -1.53
C PRO A 98 10.92 4.17 -1.83
N CYS A 99 10.84 2.95 -1.29
CA CYS A 99 11.90 1.95 -1.49
C CYS A 99 11.68 1.13 -2.75
N ALA A 100 10.42 0.86 -3.09
CA ALA A 100 10.07 0.03 -4.24
C ALA A 100 8.63 0.31 -4.64
N THR A 101 8.34 0.13 -5.92
CA THR A 101 6.98 0.27 -6.46
C THR A 101 6.62 -0.99 -7.22
N TRP A 102 5.31 -1.22 -7.34
CA TRP A 102 4.80 -2.35 -8.12
C TRP A 102 3.52 -1.95 -8.83
N ARG A 103 3.45 -2.25 -10.12
CA ARG A 103 2.24 -2.08 -10.92
C ARG A 103 1.72 -3.47 -11.32
N GLY A 104 0.42 -3.67 -11.20
CA GLY A 104 -0.22 -4.94 -11.47
C GLY A 104 -0.72 -5.60 -10.20
N GLY A 105 -1.33 -6.77 -10.34
CA GLY A 105 -1.90 -7.49 -9.23
C GLY A 105 -0.88 -7.80 -8.14
N LEU A 106 -1.26 -7.55 -6.92
CA LEU A 106 -0.40 -7.79 -5.76
C LEU A 106 -0.66 -9.19 -5.23
N THR A 107 0.42 -9.96 -5.02
CA THR A 107 0.38 -11.24 -4.33
C THR A 107 1.02 -11.07 -2.96
N LEU A 108 0.78 -12.04 -2.08
CA LEU A 108 1.40 -12.03 -0.75
C LEU A 108 2.93 -12.01 -0.87
N GLN A 109 3.47 -12.82 -1.77
CA GLN A 109 4.91 -12.88 -1.99
C GLN A 109 5.45 -11.54 -2.51
N ARG A 110 4.76 -10.93 -3.47
CA ARG A 110 5.18 -9.64 -4.02
C ARG A 110 5.15 -8.54 -2.95
N ALA A 111 4.11 -8.53 -2.13
CA ALA A 111 4.01 -7.58 -1.03
C ALA A 111 5.18 -7.72 -0.06
N ARG A 112 5.54 -8.95 0.28
CA ARG A 112 6.69 -9.21 1.15
C ARG A 112 8.00 -8.74 0.54
N MET A 113 8.16 -8.89 -0.76
CA MET A 113 9.36 -8.42 -1.47
C MET A 113 9.46 -6.90 -1.45
N LEU A 114 8.33 -6.20 -1.64
CA LEU A 114 8.32 -4.74 -1.60
C LEU A 114 8.73 -4.22 -0.22
N VAL A 115 8.14 -4.78 0.83
CA VAL A 115 8.46 -4.39 2.20
C VAL A 115 9.92 -4.73 2.54
N GLY A 116 10.39 -5.88 2.06
CA GLY A 116 11.77 -6.32 2.24
C GLY A 116 12.77 -5.36 1.61
N ALA A 117 12.42 -4.75 0.48
CA ALA A 117 13.28 -3.77 -0.17
C ALA A 117 13.54 -2.57 0.73
N CYS A 118 12.52 -2.11 1.47
CA CYS A 118 12.70 -1.03 2.44
C CYS A 118 13.64 -1.41 3.57
N ARG A 119 13.47 -2.61 4.10
CA ARG A 119 14.33 -3.09 5.20
C ARG A 119 15.78 -3.17 4.77
N HIS A 120 16.02 -3.59 3.54
CA HIS A 120 17.36 -3.67 2.99
C HIS A 120 18.01 -2.29 2.86
N LEU A 121 17.25 -1.28 2.46
CA LEU A 121 17.74 0.08 2.32
C LEU A 121 17.92 0.81 3.65
N ILE A 122 17.10 0.47 4.64
CA ILE A 122 17.14 1.08 5.97
C ILE A 122 18.31 0.54 6.79
N SER A 123 18.64 -0.74 6.61
CA SER A 123 19.73 -1.39 7.34
C SER A 123 21.03 -1.22 6.55
N PRO A 124 22.07 -0.60 7.14
CA PRO A 124 23.35 -0.50 6.45
C PRO A 124 23.89 -1.90 6.17
N PRO A 125 24.56 -2.08 5.01
CA PRO A 125 25.12 -3.38 4.69
C PRO A 125 26.15 -3.81 5.73
N LYS A 126 26.11 -5.08 6.09
CA LYS A 126 27.12 -5.64 6.98
C LYS A 126 28.46 -5.68 6.23
N ARG A 127 29.46 -5.20 6.88
CA ARG A 127 30.82 -5.27 6.36
C ARG A 127 31.46 -6.61 6.66
#